data_c8df46b0d94a6f83d6b13eea41516069
#
_entry.id   c8df46b0d94a6f83d6b13eea41516069
#
_cell.length_a   1.000
_cell.length_b   1.000
_cell.length_c   1.000
_cell.angle_alpha   90.00
_cell.angle_beta   90.00
_cell.angle_gamma   90.00
#
_symmetry.space_group_name_H-M   'P 1'
#
loop_
_entity.id
_entity.type
_entity.pdbx_description
1 polymer ?
#
loop_
_entity_poly.entity_id
_entity_poly.type
_entity_poly.pdbx_seq_one_letter_code
_entity_poly.pdbx_strand_id
1 'polypeptide(L)'
;LICYFAMDGDTQNYLLGAVLCLIAYLEIRRLDDKNKEKIEHLSALLKVYQDEIKAWEGDFSPFETGDSYQNPQHPYSFDLDVFGKSSLFNRICRTITSGGSEALARNLTRETPLNMEDIKRRRDLQKELAGEGENWRMEFLALGEKNRSQTADDKMVNGKTKKIDSAAVADAMQKVSKMEVPAWFGSPVSLVIGWLLIIGVIGSV
;
A
#
# COMPACT_ATOMS: atom_id res chain seq x y z
N LEU A 1 35.64 26.13 -18.03
CA LEU A 1 36.34 27.41 -17.82
C LEU A 1 36.42 28.24 -19.12
N ILE A 2 36.80 27.64 -20.26
CA ILE A 2 36.89 28.34 -21.56
C ILE A 2 35.51 28.82 -22.07
N CYS A 3 34.44 28.00 -21.89
CA CYS A 3 33.07 28.41 -22.26
C CYS A 3 32.50 29.50 -21.34
N TYR A 4 32.94 29.59 -20.09
CA TYR A 4 32.46 30.56 -19.11
C TYR A 4 32.94 31.98 -19.45
N PHE A 5 34.18 32.14 -19.97
CA PHE A 5 34.75 33.46 -20.35
C PHE A 5 34.23 34.00 -21.69
N ALA A 6 33.53 33.16 -22.48
CA ALA A 6 33.00 33.59 -23.79
C ALA A 6 31.52 33.97 -23.76
N MET A 7 30.88 33.90 -22.61
CA MET A 7 29.46 34.26 -22.47
C MET A 7 29.33 35.74 -22.06
N ASP A 8 28.63 36.52 -22.88
CA ASP A 8 28.24 37.90 -22.58
C ASP A 8 27.46 37.95 -21.25
N GLY A 9 27.66 38.98 -20.44
CA GLY A 9 27.02 39.12 -19.12
C GLY A 9 25.49 38.97 -19.13
N ASP A 10 24.83 39.28 -20.24
CA ASP A 10 23.38 39.09 -20.42
C ASP A 10 23.00 37.64 -20.50
N THR A 11 23.75 36.77 -21.19
CA THR A 11 23.49 35.32 -21.26
C THR A 11 23.65 34.64 -19.92
N GLN A 12 24.55 35.07 -19.08
CA GLN A 12 24.74 34.58 -17.73
C GLN A 12 23.53 34.86 -16.82
N ASN A 13 22.97 36.07 -16.92
CA ASN A 13 21.76 36.43 -16.17
C ASN A 13 20.53 35.61 -16.60
N TYR A 14 20.38 35.30 -17.90
CA TYR A 14 19.31 34.44 -18.40
C TYR A 14 19.47 33.00 -17.89
N LEU A 15 20.68 32.48 -17.82
CA LEU A 15 20.94 31.13 -17.27
C LEU A 15 20.63 31.04 -15.77
N LEU A 16 21.02 32.05 -14.99
CA LEU A 16 20.66 32.15 -13.57
C LEU A 16 19.14 32.21 -13.39
N GLY A 17 18.44 33.00 -14.19
CA GLY A 17 16.99 33.07 -14.20
C GLY A 17 16.34 31.69 -14.51
N ALA A 18 16.85 31.03 -15.53
CA ALA A 18 16.36 29.69 -15.91
C ALA A 18 16.56 28.63 -14.80
N VAL A 19 17.71 28.65 -14.12
CA VAL A 19 17.99 27.75 -12.98
C VAL A 19 17.07 28.06 -11.82
N LEU A 20 16.83 29.31 -11.48
CA LEU A 20 15.89 29.69 -10.42
C LEU A 20 14.45 29.24 -10.73
N CYS A 21 14.00 29.43 -11.98
CA CYS A 21 12.70 28.96 -12.44
C CYS A 21 12.59 27.43 -12.36
N LEU A 22 13.65 26.70 -12.72
CA LEU A 22 13.69 25.24 -12.62
C LEU A 22 13.57 24.77 -11.15
N ILE A 23 14.32 25.41 -10.25
CA ILE A 23 14.25 25.10 -8.81
C ILE A 23 12.84 25.38 -8.28
N ALA A 24 12.25 26.52 -8.59
CA ALA A 24 10.89 26.87 -8.19
C ALA A 24 9.86 25.84 -8.74
N TYR A 25 10.00 25.43 -10.00
CA TYR A 25 9.15 24.40 -10.60
C TYR A 25 9.28 23.07 -9.89
N LEU A 26 10.49 22.61 -9.56
CA LEU A 26 10.73 21.36 -8.85
C LEU A 26 10.12 21.38 -7.43
N GLU A 27 10.22 22.52 -6.72
CA GLU A 27 9.61 22.64 -5.39
C GLU A 27 8.07 22.64 -5.45
N ILE A 28 7.47 23.33 -6.42
CA ILE A 28 6.02 23.31 -6.63
C ILE A 28 5.56 21.89 -6.96
N ARG A 29 6.25 21.21 -7.86
CA ARG A 29 5.94 19.83 -8.21
C ARG A 29 6.02 18.87 -7.00
N ARG A 30 7.04 19.06 -6.17
CA ARG A 30 7.22 18.28 -4.94
C ARG A 30 6.07 18.49 -3.93
N LEU A 31 5.56 19.70 -3.84
CA LEU A 31 4.39 20.03 -3.02
C LEU A 31 3.10 19.41 -3.59
N ASP A 32 2.94 19.43 -4.91
CA ASP A 32 1.80 18.82 -5.60
C ASP A 32 1.78 17.30 -5.41
N ASP A 33 2.93 16.65 -5.56
CA ASP A 33 3.04 15.20 -5.32
C ASP A 33 2.66 14.81 -3.88
N LYS A 34 3.09 15.58 -2.88
CA LYS A 34 2.69 15.38 -1.48
C LYS A 34 1.19 15.60 -1.25
N ASN A 35 0.60 16.58 -1.92
CA ASN A 35 -0.83 16.84 -1.83
C ASN A 35 -1.64 15.71 -2.50
N LYS A 36 -1.20 15.21 -3.65
CA LYS A 36 -1.80 14.05 -4.31
C LYS A 36 -1.79 12.82 -3.41
N GLU A 37 -0.65 12.52 -2.81
CA GLU A 37 -0.53 11.39 -1.89
C GLU A 37 -1.51 11.48 -0.71
N LYS A 38 -1.68 12.68 -0.13
CA LYS A 38 -2.67 12.92 0.92
C LYS A 38 -4.10 12.75 0.45
N ILE A 39 -4.43 13.26 -0.74
CA ILE A 39 -5.76 13.13 -1.34
C ILE A 39 -6.09 11.66 -1.61
N GLU A 40 -5.16 10.91 -2.19
CA GLU A 40 -5.31 9.48 -2.44
C GLU A 40 -5.54 8.71 -1.13
N HIS A 41 -4.75 9.01 -0.09
CA HIS A 41 -4.89 8.39 1.22
C HIS A 41 -6.25 8.69 1.86
N LEU A 42 -6.67 9.96 1.89
CA LEU A 42 -7.95 10.37 2.44
C LEU A 42 -9.13 9.81 1.64
N SER A 43 -9.03 9.73 0.32
CA SER A 43 -10.05 9.13 -0.53
C SER A 43 -10.19 7.62 -0.29
N ALA A 44 -9.07 6.92 -0.09
CA ALA A 44 -9.07 5.51 0.27
C ALA A 44 -9.70 5.27 1.65
N LEU A 45 -9.37 6.09 2.65
CA LEU A 45 -10.02 6.04 3.97
C LEU A 45 -11.53 6.28 3.87
N LEU A 46 -11.93 7.32 3.16
CA LEU A 46 -13.35 7.63 2.96
C LEU A 46 -14.09 6.45 2.33
N LYS A 47 -13.49 5.81 1.33
CA LYS A 47 -14.06 4.63 0.69
C LYS A 47 -14.24 3.47 1.66
N VAL A 48 -13.24 3.20 2.49
CA VAL A 48 -13.32 2.15 3.52
C VAL A 48 -14.47 2.42 4.49
N TYR A 49 -14.60 3.65 5.00
CA TYR A 49 -15.71 4.00 5.88
C TYR A 49 -17.08 3.87 5.20
N GLN A 50 -17.20 4.27 3.94
CA GLN A 50 -18.43 4.10 3.18
C GLN A 50 -18.80 2.62 3.00
N ASP A 51 -17.83 1.76 2.73
CA ASP A 51 -18.07 0.32 2.57
C ASP A 51 -18.45 -0.35 3.90
N GLU A 52 -17.87 0.10 5.03
CA GLU A 52 -18.25 -0.38 6.37
C GLU A 52 -19.66 0.10 6.77
N ILE A 53 -20.06 1.33 6.40
CA ILE A 53 -21.44 1.83 6.60
C ILE A 53 -22.43 0.96 5.82
N LYS A 54 -22.14 0.65 4.56
CA LYS A 54 -22.97 -0.26 3.77
C LYS A 54 -23.10 -1.64 4.43
N ALA A 55 -22.00 -2.17 4.94
CA ALA A 55 -22.02 -3.45 5.67
C ALA A 55 -22.91 -3.39 6.90
N TRP A 56 -22.90 -2.27 7.63
CA TRP A 56 -23.83 -2.06 8.74
C TRP A 56 -25.31 -2.04 8.30
N GLU A 57 -25.57 -1.45 7.14
CA GLU A 57 -26.92 -1.45 6.52
C GLU A 57 -27.32 -2.82 5.94
N GLY A 58 -26.40 -3.80 5.96
CA GLY A 58 -26.63 -5.16 5.47
C GLY A 58 -26.23 -5.38 4.02
N ASP A 59 -25.63 -4.39 3.36
CA ASP A 59 -25.10 -4.52 2.00
C ASP A 59 -23.62 -4.91 2.04
N PHE A 60 -23.34 -6.18 1.76
CA PHE A 60 -21.99 -6.75 1.69
C PHE A 60 -21.42 -6.80 0.27
N SER A 61 -22.03 -6.14 -0.68
CA SER A 61 -21.61 -6.12 -2.09
C SER A 61 -20.18 -5.61 -2.32
N PRO A 62 -19.61 -4.67 -1.50
CA PRO A 62 -18.23 -4.22 -1.67
C PRO A 62 -17.18 -5.27 -1.32
N PHE A 63 -17.55 -6.30 -0.56
CA PHE A 63 -16.60 -7.27 -0.03
C PHE A 63 -16.56 -8.57 -0.86
N GLU A 64 -15.45 -9.29 -0.73
CA GLU A 64 -15.23 -10.55 -1.45
C GLU A 64 -16.25 -11.62 -1.02
N THR A 65 -16.84 -12.30 -1.99
CA THR A 65 -17.83 -13.37 -1.77
C THR A 65 -17.20 -14.69 -1.44
N GLY A 66 -15.95 -14.93 -1.86
CA GLY A 66 -15.26 -16.21 -1.65
C GLY A 66 -15.76 -17.35 -2.53
N ASP A 67 -16.42 -17.06 -3.65
CA ASP A 67 -16.97 -18.09 -4.56
C ASP A 67 -15.90 -19.10 -5.02
N SER A 68 -14.63 -18.67 -5.13
CA SER A 68 -13.51 -19.54 -5.52
C SER A 68 -13.16 -20.59 -4.47
N TYR A 69 -13.64 -20.45 -3.25
CA TYR A 69 -13.39 -21.39 -2.13
C TYR A 69 -14.57 -22.36 -1.91
N GLN A 70 -15.64 -22.24 -2.69
CA GLN A 70 -16.76 -23.18 -2.59
C GLN A 70 -16.32 -24.59 -2.96
N ASN A 71 -16.64 -25.54 -2.10
CA ASN A 71 -16.42 -26.95 -2.33
C ASN A 71 -17.68 -27.75 -1.96
N PRO A 72 -18.45 -28.24 -2.95
CA PRO A 72 -19.66 -29.03 -2.68
C PRO A 72 -19.43 -30.34 -1.94
N GLN A 73 -18.19 -30.85 -1.96
CA GLN A 73 -17.83 -32.09 -1.28
C GLN A 73 -17.39 -31.93 0.17
N HIS A 74 -17.28 -30.63 0.62
CA HIS A 74 -16.88 -30.34 1.99
C HIS A 74 -18.04 -30.62 2.95
N PRO A 75 -17.80 -31.27 4.13
CA PRO A 75 -18.84 -31.77 5.02
C PRO A 75 -19.92 -30.75 5.43
N TYR A 76 -19.61 -29.48 5.53
CA TYR A 76 -20.55 -28.48 6.03
C TYR A 76 -20.49 -27.12 5.30
N SER A 77 -19.41 -26.79 4.58
CA SER A 77 -19.22 -25.41 4.08
C SER A 77 -20.22 -25.03 3.00
N PHE A 78 -20.70 -26.00 2.22
CA PHE A 78 -21.71 -25.80 1.21
C PHE A 78 -23.11 -25.71 1.83
N ASP A 79 -23.46 -26.62 2.74
CA ASP A 79 -24.77 -26.65 3.38
C ASP A 79 -25.04 -25.45 4.31
N LEU A 80 -23.98 -24.86 4.87
CA LEU A 80 -24.07 -23.68 5.74
C LEU A 80 -23.85 -22.36 5.00
N ASP A 81 -23.78 -22.35 3.66
CA ASP A 81 -23.54 -21.15 2.85
C ASP A 81 -22.35 -20.33 3.37
N VAL A 82 -21.24 -21.02 3.68
CA VAL A 82 -20.04 -20.36 4.23
C VAL A 82 -19.44 -19.40 3.22
N PHE A 83 -19.52 -19.71 1.92
CA PHE A 83 -19.00 -18.90 0.81
C PHE A 83 -20.13 -18.51 -0.13
N GLY A 84 -19.96 -17.38 -0.82
CA GLY A 84 -20.92 -16.84 -1.75
C GLY A 84 -21.45 -15.46 -1.34
N LYS A 85 -22.39 -14.96 -2.08
CA LYS A 85 -23.04 -13.67 -1.80
C LYS A 85 -23.80 -13.72 -0.47
N SER A 86 -23.61 -12.72 0.37
CA SER A 86 -24.22 -12.61 1.71
C SER A 86 -23.89 -13.75 2.68
N SER A 87 -22.90 -14.59 2.35
CA SER A 87 -22.37 -15.68 3.17
C SER A 87 -21.64 -15.19 4.40
N LEU A 88 -21.26 -16.14 5.27
CA LEU A 88 -20.41 -15.82 6.43
C LEU A 88 -19.09 -15.21 6.00
N PHE A 89 -18.40 -15.80 4.99
CA PHE A 89 -17.14 -15.26 4.46
C PHE A 89 -17.31 -13.83 3.96
N ASN A 90 -18.33 -13.54 3.15
CA ASN A 90 -18.59 -12.21 2.60
C ASN A 90 -18.80 -11.15 3.70
N ARG A 91 -19.48 -11.54 4.81
CA ARG A 91 -19.73 -10.62 5.93
C ARG A 91 -18.49 -10.29 6.73
N ILE A 92 -17.56 -11.23 6.92
CA ILE A 92 -16.39 -11.05 7.80
C ILE A 92 -15.09 -10.76 7.04
N CYS A 93 -15.05 -10.99 5.70
CA CYS A 93 -13.83 -10.81 4.92
C CYS A 93 -13.47 -9.33 4.83
N ARG A 94 -12.37 -8.95 5.49
CA ARG A 94 -11.75 -7.62 5.44
C ARG A 94 -10.26 -7.75 5.08
N THR A 95 -9.93 -8.78 4.29
CA THR A 95 -8.54 -9.06 3.93
C THR A 95 -8.12 -8.23 2.72
N ILE A 96 -6.92 -7.68 2.76
CA ILE A 96 -6.34 -6.89 1.67
C ILE A 96 -5.40 -7.70 0.77
N THR A 97 -4.97 -8.89 1.22
CA THR A 97 -4.05 -9.76 0.49
C THR A 97 -4.72 -11.08 0.10
N SER A 98 -4.23 -11.71 -0.99
CA SER A 98 -4.70 -13.03 -1.43
C SER A 98 -4.47 -14.11 -0.36
N GLY A 99 -3.27 -14.14 0.23
CA GLY A 99 -2.96 -15.09 1.30
C GLY A 99 -3.81 -14.91 2.56
N GLY A 100 -4.22 -13.66 2.86
CA GLY A 100 -5.16 -13.39 3.94
C GLY A 100 -6.54 -14.00 3.69
N SER A 101 -7.05 -13.90 2.45
CA SER A 101 -8.32 -14.54 2.06
C SER A 101 -8.26 -16.05 2.12
N GLU A 102 -7.18 -16.64 1.62
CA GLU A 102 -6.96 -18.07 1.70
C GLU A 102 -6.86 -18.58 3.16
N ALA A 103 -6.16 -17.81 4.02
CA ALA A 103 -6.05 -18.15 5.43
C ALA A 103 -7.42 -18.07 6.14
N LEU A 104 -8.24 -17.06 5.81
CA LEU A 104 -9.61 -16.95 6.30
C LEU A 104 -10.46 -18.15 5.83
N ALA A 105 -10.43 -18.46 4.52
CA ALA A 105 -11.15 -19.58 3.96
C ALA A 105 -10.75 -20.91 4.62
N ARG A 106 -9.45 -21.20 4.77
CA ARG A 106 -8.95 -22.38 5.48
C ARG A 106 -9.40 -22.45 6.93
N ASN A 107 -9.51 -21.32 7.61
CA ASN A 107 -9.99 -21.30 8.99
C ASN A 107 -11.48 -21.60 9.07
N LEU A 108 -12.28 -21.16 8.10
CA LEU A 108 -13.72 -21.41 8.04
C LEU A 108 -14.07 -22.84 7.59
N THR A 109 -13.18 -23.50 6.85
CA THR A 109 -13.35 -24.88 6.38
C THR A 109 -12.54 -25.88 7.17
N ARG A 110 -12.06 -25.52 8.34
CA ARG A 110 -11.24 -26.41 9.16
C ARG A 110 -12.08 -27.53 9.77
N GLU A 111 -11.79 -28.79 9.42
CA GLU A 111 -12.44 -29.94 9.95
C GLU A 111 -11.92 -30.38 11.33
N THR A 112 -10.64 -30.10 11.59
CA THR A 112 -10.01 -30.45 12.87
C THR A 112 -9.99 -29.26 13.82
N PRO A 113 -10.37 -29.43 15.11
CA PRO A 113 -10.31 -28.35 16.09
C PRO A 113 -8.86 -27.89 16.33
N LEU A 114 -8.70 -26.64 16.67
CA LEU A 114 -7.42 -26.10 17.12
C LEU A 114 -7.05 -26.66 18.48
N ASN A 115 -5.74 -26.82 18.75
CA ASN A 115 -5.29 -27.15 20.08
C ASN A 115 -5.48 -25.94 21.04
N MET A 116 -5.46 -26.19 22.33
CA MET A 116 -5.71 -25.15 23.35
C MET A 116 -4.64 -24.06 23.36
N GLU A 117 -3.42 -24.38 22.96
CA GLU A 117 -2.31 -23.44 22.90
C GLU A 117 -2.49 -22.45 21.75
N ASP A 118 -2.87 -22.93 20.56
CA ASP A 118 -3.19 -22.09 19.41
C ASP A 118 -4.41 -21.18 19.68
N ILE A 119 -5.42 -21.69 20.40
CA ILE A 119 -6.60 -20.89 20.79
C ILE A 119 -6.16 -19.75 21.73
N LYS A 120 -5.35 -20.04 22.74
CA LYS A 120 -4.83 -19.02 23.66
C LYS A 120 -4.01 -17.98 22.91
N ARG A 121 -3.05 -18.41 22.09
CA ARG A 121 -2.21 -17.52 21.28
C ARG A 121 -3.04 -16.60 20.39
N ARG A 122 -4.04 -17.13 19.69
CA ARG A 122 -4.94 -16.33 18.84
C ARG A 122 -5.74 -15.32 19.66
N ARG A 123 -6.23 -15.73 20.83
CA ARG A 123 -6.97 -14.82 21.74
C ARG A 123 -6.10 -13.69 22.24
N ASP A 124 -4.86 -13.97 22.60
CA ASP A 124 -3.91 -12.98 23.08
C ASP A 124 -3.56 -11.97 21.97
N LEU A 125 -3.29 -12.45 20.75
CA LEU A 125 -3.10 -11.60 19.58
C LEU A 125 -4.33 -10.73 19.27
N GLN A 126 -5.54 -11.30 19.38
CA GLN A 126 -6.77 -10.52 19.17
C GLN A 126 -6.96 -9.43 20.23
N LYS A 127 -6.61 -9.68 21.49
CA LYS A 127 -6.65 -8.68 22.55
C LYS A 127 -5.63 -7.57 22.32
N GLU A 128 -4.42 -7.92 21.91
CA GLU A 128 -3.37 -6.97 21.59
C GLU A 128 -3.82 -6.05 20.44
N LEU A 129 -4.28 -6.64 19.33
CA LEU A 129 -4.78 -5.88 18.18
C LEU A 129 -6.01 -5.03 18.50
N ALA A 130 -6.90 -5.48 19.39
CA ALA A 130 -8.04 -4.69 19.84
C ALA A 130 -7.63 -3.53 20.74
N GLY A 131 -6.52 -3.66 21.46
CA GLY A 131 -5.96 -2.60 22.31
C GLY A 131 -5.34 -1.43 21.54
N GLU A 132 -4.88 -1.66 20.30
CA GLU A 132 -4.29 -0.62 19.43
C GLU A 132 -5.32 0.40 18.89
N GLY A 133 -6.60 0.16 19.11
CA GLY A 133 -7.69 1.03 18.67
C GLY A 133 -8.15 0.81 17.23
N GLU A 134 -9.19 1.55 16.83
CA GLU A 134 -9.78 1.39 15.49
C GLU A 134 -8.93 1.99 14.37
N ASN A 135 -8.13 3.01 14.68
CA ASN A 135 -7.40 3.77 13.67
C ASN A 135 -6.46 2.92 12.82
N TRP A 136 -5.67 2.04 13.44
CA TRP A 136 -4.73 1.20 12.71
C TRP A 136 -5.45 0.27 11.71
N ARG A 137 -6.64 -0.24 12.09
CA ARG A 137 -7.44 -1.13 11.23
C ARG A 137 -7.94 -0.40 9.99
N MET A 138 -8.46 0.81 10.16
CA MET A 138 -8.93 1.62 9.05
C MET A 138 -7.79 2.06 8.14
N GLU A 139 -6.65 2.43 8.70
CA GLU A 139 -5.43 2.73 7.95
C GLU A 139 -4.92 1.53 7.14
N PHE A 140 -4.92 0.35 7.75
CA PHE A 140 -4.54 -0.89 7.08
C PHE A 140 -5.47 -1.22 5.90
N LEU A 141 -6.78 -1.07 6.08
CA LEU A 141 -7.77 -1.26 5.02
C LEU A 141 -7.62 -0.20 3.91
N ALA A 142 -7.36 1.05 4.28
CA ALA A 142 -7.10 2.13 3.33
C ALA A 142 -5.86 1.88 2.46
N LEU A 143 -4.82 1.28 3.03
CA LEU A 143 -3.64 0.86 2.26
C LEU A 143 -4.01 -0.18 1.19
N GLY A 144 -4.88 -1.13 1.51
CA GLY A 144 -5.43 -2.09 0.56
C GLY A 144 -6.25 -1.43 -0.55
N GLU A 145 -7.08 -0.46 -0.20
CA GLU A 145 -7.92 0.28 -1.15
C GLU A 145 -7.08 1.18 -2.07
N LYS A 146 -6.08 1.87 -1.52
CA LYS A 146 -5.12 2.67 -2.32
C LYS A 146 -4.43 1.80 -3.38
N ASN A 147 -3.98 0.60 -3.02
CA ASN A 147 -3.37 -0.32 -3.97
C ASN A 147 -4.35 -0.82 -5.03
N ARG A 148 -5.61 -1.05 -4.63
CA ARG A 148 -6.68 -1.45 -5.55
C ARG A 148 -6.97 -0.37 -6.58
N SER A 149 -7.08 0.89 -6.18
CA SER A 149 -7.34 2.03 -7.06
C SER A 149 -6.21 2.26 -8.07
N GLN A 150 -4.96 2.21 -7.63
CA GLN A 150 -3.79 2.33 -8.50
C GLN A 150 -3.68 1.19 -9.53
N THR A 151 -4.20 -0.01 -9.20
CA THR A 151 -4.18 -1.16 -10.11
C THR A 151 -5.38 -1.18 -11.06
N ALA A 152 -6.47 -0.50 -10.73
CA ALA A 152 -7.67 -0.42 -11.56
C ALA A 152 -7.44 0.42 -12.83
N ASP A 153 -6.55 1.41 -12.80
CA ASP A 153 -6.12 2.19 -13.96
C ASP A 153 -5.34 1.34 -14.98
N ASP A 154 -4.74 0.21 -14.54
CA ASP A 154 -3.87 -0.58 -15.40
C ASP A 154 -4.53 -1.77 -16.10
N LYS A 155 -5.64 -2.32 -15.63
CA LYS A 155 -6.46 -3.34 -16.36
C LYS A 155 -7.72 -3.74 -15.58
N MET A 156 -8.88 -3.40 -16.07
CA MET A 156 -10.11 -4.15 -15.82
C MET A 156 -9.99 -5.55 -16.45
N VAL A 157 -9.44 -6.51 -15.73
CA VAL A 157 -9.48 -7.92 -16.10
C VAL A 157 -10.49 -8.61 -15.18
N ASN A 158 -11.66 -8.92 -15.74
CA ASN A 158 -12.67 -9.85 -15.19
C ASN A 158 -13.37 -9.48 -13.88
N GLY A 159 -13.70 -8.22 -13.61
CA GLY A 159 -14.66 -7.88 -12.53
C GLY A 159 -14.26 -8.31 -11.10
N LYS A 160 -13.05 -8.85 -10.90
CA LYS A 160 -12.54 -9.23 -9.58
C LYS A 160 -11.59 -8.16 -9.07
N THR A 161 -11.87 -7.66 -7.91
CA THR A 161 -10.98 -6.75 -7.17
C THR A 161 -9.62 -7.42 -6.96
N LYS A 162 -8.59 -6.90 -7.65
CA LYS A 162 -7.24 -7.45 -7.54
C LYS A 162 -6.69 -7.14 -6.15
N LYS A 163 -6.53 -8.17 -5.34
CA LYS A 163 -5.86 -8.08 -4.04
C LYS A 163 -4.34 -8.03 -4.21
N ILE A 164 -3.67 -7.52 -3.20
CA ILE A 164 -2.21 -7.56 -3.13
C ILE A 164 -1.79 -9.03 -3.11
N ASP A 165 -0.94 -9.41 -4.07
CA ASP A 165 -0.38 -10.76 -4.09
C ASP A 165 0.61 -10.93 -2.95
N SER A 166 0.27 -11.81 -2.00
CA SER A 166 1.10 -12.08 -0.83
C SER A 166 2.46 -12.69 -1.20
N ALA A 167 2.53 -13.46 -2.28
CA ALA A 167 3.79 -14.04 -2.74
C ALA A 167 4.72 -12.95 -3.31
N ALA A 168 4.17 -12.01 -4.09
CA ALA A 168 4.93 -10.87 -4.60
C ALA A 168 5.46 -9.97 -3.48
N VAL A 169 4.66 -9.75 -2.42
CA VAL A 169 5.10 -8.97 -1.25
C VAL A 169 6.22 -9.70 -0.50
N ALA A 170 6.09 -11.00 -0.30
CA ALA A 170 7.14 -11.79 0.37
C ALA A 170 8.46 -11.79 -0.42
N ASP A 171 8.39 -11.94 -1.75
CA ASP A 171 9.56 -11.86 -2.63
C ASP A 171 10.21 -10.45 -2.59
N ALA A 172 9.39 -9.40 -2.64
CA ALA A 172 9.87 -8.02 -2.53
C ALA A 172 10.55 -7.78 -1.16
N MET A 173 9.94 -8.21 -0.06
CA MET A 173 10.53 -8.12 1.28
C MET A 173 11.86 -8.88 1.37
N GLN A 174 11.93 -10.08 0.79
CA GLN A 174 13.16 -10.85 0.76
C GLN A 174 14.26 -10.17 -0.09
N LYS A 175 13.89 -9.53 -1.19
CA LYS A 175 14.83 -8.73 -1.99
C LYS A 175 15.35 -7.54 -1.20
N VAL A 176 14.45 -6.78 -0.54
CA VAL A 176 14.83 -5.64 0.29
C VAL A 176 15.72 -6.06 1.47
N SER A 177 15.42 -7.18 2.13
CA SER A 177 16.24 -7.69 3.24
C SER A 177 17.64 -8.12 2.83
N LYS A 178 17.85 -8.47 1.55
CA LYS A 178 19.15 -8.82 0.97
C LYS A 178 19.90 -7.62 0.38
N MET A 179 19.24 -6.46 0.28
CA MET A 179 19.90 -5.24 -0.18
C MET A 179 20.78 -4.68 0.92
N GLU A 180 22.08 -4.87 0.79
CA GLU A 180 23.06 -4.17 1.61
C GLU A 180 23.09 -2.69 1.16
N VAL A 181 22.45 -1.83 1.93
CA VAL A 181 22.58 -0.39 1.73
C VAL A 181 23.96 0.01 2.22
N PRO A 182 24.84 0.53 1.34
CA PRO A 182 26.18 0.96 1.77
C PRO A 182 26.07 1.93 2.95
N ALA A 183 26.82 1.70 4.01
CA ALA A 183 26.74 2.45 5.26
C ALA A 183 26.96 3.97 5.09
N TRP A 184 27.56 4.40 3.97
CA TRP A 184 27.75 5.81 3.65
C TRP A 184 26.49 6.51 3.11
N PHE A 185 25.47 5.76 2.62
CA PHE A 185 24.27 6.31 2.00
C PHE A 185 23.35 7.08 2.98
N GLY A 186 23.40 6.77 4.28
CA GLY A 186 22.68 7.49 5.35
C GLY A 186 23.58 8.37 6.22
N SER A 187 24.86 8.46 5.91
CA SER A 187 25.82 9.21 6.73
C SER A 187 25.80 10.70 6.35
N PRO A 188 26.12 11.61 7.28
CA PRO A 188 26.26 13.04 6.96
C PRO A 188 27.30 13.30 5.86
N VAL A 189 28.20 12.34 5.62
CA VAL A 189 29.19 12.39 4.54
C VAL A 189 28.54 12.39 3.15
N SER A 190 27.48 11.62 2.96
CA SER A 190 26.74 11.60 1.66
C SER A 190 26.06 12.92 1.36
N LEU A 191 25.54 13.59 2.40
CA LEU A 191 25.00 14.94 2.27
C LEU A 191 26.09 15.97 1.91
N VAL A 192 27.25 15.90 2.56
CA VAL A 192 28.38 16.77 2.28
C VAL A 192 28.89 16.56 0.86
N ILE A 193 29.01 15.33 0.38
CA ILE A 193 29.41 15.01 -0.99
C ILE A 193 28.36 15.55 -1.98
N GLY A 194 27.07 15.38 -1.69
CA GLY A 194 25.99 15.94 -2.51
C GLY A 194 26.08 17.46 -2.63
N TRP A 195 26.29 18.15 -1.52
CA TRP A 195 26.49 19.61 -1.50
C TRP A 195 27.77 20.04 -2.21
N LEU A 196 28.88 19.32 -2.07
CA LEU A 196 30.13 19.62 -2.78
C LEU A 196 29.98 19.45 -4.30
N LEU A 197 29.24 18.41 -4.75
CA LEU A 197 28.95 18.25 -6.17
C LEU A 197 28.07 19.39 -6.71
N ILE A 198 27.05 19.81 -5.97
CA ILE A 198 26.20 20.94 -6.33
C ILE A 198 27.01 22.25 -6.40
N ILE A 199 27.83 22.52 -5.38
CA ILE A 199 28.70 23.70 -5.35
C ILE A 199 29.76 23.62 -6.46
N GLY A 200 30.32 22.45 -6.74
CA GLY A 200 31.27 22.23 -7.83
C GLY A 200 30.65 22.50 -9.21
N VAL A 201 29.41 22.11 -9.43
CA VAL A 201 28.66 22.40 -10.67
C VAL A 201 28.34 23.89 -10.77
N ILE A 202 27.90 24.51 -9.69
CA ILE A 202 27.61 25.98 -9.66
C ILE A 202 28.90 26.82 -9.80
N GLY A 203 29.99 26.36 -9.20
CA GLY A 203 31.29 27.05 -9.27
C GLY A 203 32.08 26.80 -10.57
N SER A 204 31.65 25.86 -11.41
CA SER A 204 32.21 25.60 -12.74
C SER A 204 31.43 26.29 -13.88
N VAL A 205 30.34 26.95 -13.54
CA VAL A 205 29.53 27.79 -14.41
C VAL A 205 29.85 29.25 -14.13
#